data_06f8447c50d9d120a29220becce772ba
#
_entry.id   06f8447c50d9d120a29220becce772ba
#
_cell.length_a   1.000
_cell.length_b   1.000
_cell.length_c   1.000
_cell.angle_alpha   90.00
_cell.angle_beta   90.00
_cell.angle_gamma   90.00
#
_symmetry.space_group_name_H-M   'P 1'
#
loop_
_entity.id
_entity.type
_entity.pdbx_description
1 polymer ?
#
loop_
_entity_poly.entity_id
_entity_poly.type
_entity_poly.pdbx_seq_one_letter_code
_entity_poly.pdbx_strand_id
1 'polypeptide(L)'
;MPDTDTIDGADAVAQAEPAPIAVVGLDAAPTALSARLASGAHPDAHRAFDLARETFVAGNRIDMGPLAASLGVDRTSVFRWVGNRDALLAEVLWSLAVPTLVQADRATAASAGAERVAALLTHFATDLIAAEYFRDFLRREPGRALRLLTTKASPIQRRYTATAEWLVRTHLGDDPFDGAIDPPTLAYLLVRVSESFTYADLIAGEEPSPDGARTAFRHLLRVA
;
A
#
# COMPACT_ATOMS: atom_id res chain seq x y z
N MET A 1 44.80 -28.95 39.22
CA MET A 1 44.25 -27.76 38.60
C MET A 1 43.82 -28.12 37.21
N PRO A 2 42.55 -28.15 36.89
CA PRO A 2 42.10 -28.01 35.50
C PRO A 2 41.37 -26.68 35.32
N ASP A 3 41.75 -26.04 34.24
CA ASP A 3 41.19 -24.79 33.74
C ASP A 3 39.73 -24.95 33.35
N THR A 4 38.93 -24.05 33.86
CA THR A 4 37.51 -23.93 33.51
C THR A 4 37.41 -22.95 32.33
N ASP A 5 37.34 -23.48 31.12
CA ASP A 5 37.01 -22.75 29.94
C ASP A 5 35.50 -22.44 29.94
N THR A 6 35.15 -21.23 30.34
CA THR A 6 33.81 -20.71 30.26
C THR A 6 33.57 -20.27 28.80
N ILE A 7 32.87 -21.09 28.06
CA ILE A 7 32.39 -20.75 26.74
C ILE A 7 31.21 -19.75 26.94
N ASP A 8 31.51 -18.48 26.76
CA ASP A 8 30.55 -17.40 26.65
C ASP A 8 29.86 -17.49 25.27
N GLY A 9 28.82 -18.29 25.24
CA GLY A 9 27.94 -18.41 24.10
C GLY A 9 26.93 -17.25 24.09
N ALA A 10 27.39 -16.03 23.85
CA ALA A 10 26.49 -14.93 23.52
C ALA A 10 25.91 -15.22 22.14
N ASP A 11 24.73 -15.81 22.13
CA ASP A 11 23.87 -15.94 20.97
C ASP A 11 23.64 -14.56 20.34
N ALA A 12 24.42 -14.27 19.32
CA ALA A 12 24.11 -13.23 18.35
C ALA A 12 22.89 -13.71 17.55
N VAL A 13 21.71 -13.50 18.08
CA VAL A 13 20.47 -13.51 17.29
C VAL A 13 20.67 -12.41 16.25
N ALA A 14 21.13 -12.81 15.07
CA ALA A 14 21.18 -11.94 13.91
C ALA A 14 19.75 -11.44 13.70
N GLN A 15 19.47 -10.20 14.13
CA GLN A 15 18.21 -9.54 13.85
C GLN A 15 18.16 -9.39 12.33
N ALA A 16 17.35 -10.21 11.68
CA ALA A 16 17.09 -10.07 10.26
C ALA A 16 16.60 -8.63 10.01
N GLU A 17 17.24 -7.94 9.08
CA GLU A 17 16.78 -6.61 8.69
C GLU A 17 15.29 -6.68 8.33
N PRO A 18 14.47 -5.74 8.82
CA PRO A 18 13.05 -5.74 8.52
C PRO A 18 12.82 -5.67 7.01
N ALA A 19 11.82 -6.42 6.53
CA ALA A 19 11.49 -6.43 5.11
C ALA A 19 11.25 -5.01 4.59
N PRO A 20 11.73 -4.66 3.39
CA PRO A 20 11.49 -3.34 2.83
C PRO A 20 9.99 -3.05 2.71
N ILE A 21 9.56 -1.84 3.04
CA ILE A 21 8.16 -1.38 2.94
C ILE A 21 7.53 -1.70 1.57
N ALA A 22 8.36 -1.74 0.52
CA ALA A 22 7.95 -2.02 -0.86
C ALA A 22 7.35 -3.43 -1.06
N VAL A 23 7.71 -4.42 -0.25
CA VAL A 23 7.29 -5.82 -0.43
C VAL A 23 6.26 -6.30 0.59
N VAL A 24 6.18 -5.67 1.76
CA VAL A 24 5.32 -6.11 2.88
C VAL A 24 3.86 -6.33 2.46
N GLY A 25 3.26 -5.33 1.82
CA GLY A 25 1.87 -5.44 1.39
C GLY A 25 1.67 -6.47 0.29
N LEU A 26 2.64 -6.61 -0.63
CA LEU A 26 2.57 -7.58 -1.72
C LEU A 26 2.57 -9.02 -1.18
N ASP A 27 3.45 -9.30 -0.22
CA ASP A 27 3.56 -10.61 0.43
C ASP A 27 2.30 -10.96 1.24
N ALA A 28 1.66 -9.95 1.86
CA ALA A 28 0.44 -10.15 2.61
C ALA A 28 -0.78 -10.54 1.76
N ALA A 29 -0.80 -10.15 0.48
CA ALA A 29 -1.91 -10.44 -0.42
C ALA A 29 -1.44 -10.64 -1.87
N PRO A 30 -0.66 -11.69 -2.16
CA PRO A 30 -0.23 -12.00 -3.52
C PRO A 30 -1.43 -12.35 -4.39
N THR A 31 -1.35 -11.99 -5.68
CA THR A 31 -2.35 -12.35 -6.69
C THR A 31 -1.72 -13.17 -7.80
N ALA A 32 -2.55 -13.80 -8.63
CA ALA A 32 -2.03 -14.50 -9.81
C ALA A 32 -1.29 -13.55 -10.77
N LEU A 33 -1.74 -12.29 -10.87
CA LEU A 33 -1.07 -11.30 -11.70
C LEU A 33 0.24 -10.84 -11.06
N SER A 34 0.26 -10.50 -9.77
CA SER A 34 1.51 -10.09 -9.11
C SER A 34 2.58 -11.20 -9.15
N ALA A 35 2.19 -12.47 -9.01
CA ALA A 35 3.11 -13.59 -9.14
C ALA A 35 3.67 -13.74 -10.56
N ARG A 36 2.85 -13.52 -11.61
CA ARG A 36 3.32 -13.51 -12.99
C ARG A 36 4.29 -12.38 -13.28
N LEU A 37 3.99 -11.18 -12.77
CA LEU A 37 4.87 -10.01 -12.92
C LEU A 37 6.19 -10.22 -12.18
N ALA A 38 6.17 -10.77 -10.97
CA ALA A 38 7.38 -11.05 -10.20
C ALA A 38 8.27 -12.13 -10.84
N SER A 39 7.68 -13.13 -11.50
CA SER A 39 8.45 -14.24 -12.11
C SER A 39 9.23 -13.83 -13.35
N GLY A 40 8.90 -12.73 -14.02
CA GLY A 40 9.48 -12.32 -15.31
C GLY A 40 9.21 -13.28 -16.48
N ALA A 41 8.54 -14.41 -16.24
CA ALA A 41 8.32 -15.47 -17.24
C ALA A 41 7.17 -15.19 -18.23
N HIS A 42 6.46 -14.07 -18.06
CA HIS A 42 5.26 -13.75 -18.82
C HIS A 42 5.36 -12.35 -19.50
N PRO A 43 6.14 -12.20 -20.58
CA PRO A 43 6.37 -10.90 -21.23
C PRO A 43 5.09 -10.22 -21.70
N ASP A 44 4.10 -10.99 -22.17
CA ASP A 44 2.81 -10.44 -22.60
C ASP A 44 1.98 -9.89 -21.42
N ALA A 45 2.08 -10.52 -20.25
CA ALA A 45 1.43 -10.00 -19.04
C ALA A 45 2.08 -8.67 -18.62
N HIS A 46 3.41 -8.55 -18.71
CA HIS A 46 4.12 -7.30 -18.45
C HIS A 46 3.70 -6.21 -19.44
N ARG A 47 3.73 -6.49 -20.75
CA ARG A 47 3.30 -5.52 -21.77
C ARG A 47 1.87 -5.02 -21.55
N ALA A 48 0.95 -5.94 -21.22
CA ALA A 48 -0.43 -5.58 -20.94
C ALA A 48 -0.58 -4.75 -19.64
N PHE A 49 0.18 -5.09 -18.60
CA PHE A 49 0.22 -4.36 -17.35
C PHE A 49 0.82 -2.96 -17.53
N ASP A 50 1.96 -2.83 -18.21
CA ASP A 50 2.64 -1.56 -18.44
C ASP A 50 1.76 -0.60 -19.23
N LEU A 51 1.15 -1.08 -20.33
CA LEU A 51 0.21 -0.28 -21.13
C LEU A 51 -1.03 0.16 -20.31
N ALA A 52 -1.55 -0.72 -19.45
CA ALA A 52 -2.66 -0.38 -18.57
C ALA A 52 -2.24 0.68 -17.53
N ARG A 53 -1.03 0.57 -16.99
CA ARG A 53 -0.47 1.53 -16.03
C ARG A 53 -0.24 2.89 -16.69
N GLU A 54 0.34 2.95 -17.88
CA GLU A 54 0.50 4.17 -18.68
C GLU A 54 -0.86 4.82 -18.97
N THR A 55 -1.84 4.01 -19.40
CA THR A 55 -3.21 4.47 -19.66
C THR A 55 -3.82 5.11 -18.41
N PHE A 56 -3.62 4.51 -17.23
CA PHE A 56 -4.14 5.00 -15.96
C PHE A 56 -3.46 6.32 -15.54
N VAL A 57 -2.13 6.39 -15.62
CA VAL A 57 -1.35 7.60 -15.26
C VAL A 57 -1.65 8.77 -16.20
N ALA A 58 -1.96 8.49 -17.48
CA ALA A 58 -2.44 9.49 -18.42
C ALA A 58 -3.89 9.97 -18.13
N GLY A 59 -4.47 9.55 -17.00
CA GLY A 59 -5.82 9.94 -16.60
C GLY A 59 -6.92 9.20 -17.37
N ASN A 60 -6.62 8.16 -18.13
CA ASN A 60 -7.58 7.45 -18.94
C ASN A 60 -8.14 6.20 -18.24
N ARG A 61 -9.34 5.78 -18.66
CA ARG A 61 -9.96 4.57 -18.17
C ARG A 61 -9.26 3.34 -18.77
N ILE A 62 -8.84 2.39 -17.92
CA ILE A 62 -8.44 1.07 -18.39
C ILE A 62 -9.66 0.34 -18.92
N ASP A 63 -9.64 -0.06 -20.21
CA ASP A 63 -10.67 -0.89 -20.84
C ASP A 63 -10.02 -2.06 -21.57
N MET A 64 -10.54 -3.26 -21.33
CA MET A 64 -9.96 -4.51 -21.84
C MET A 64 -10.04 -4.65 -23.38
N GLY A 65 -11.01 -4.01 -24.01
CA GLY A 65 -11.14 -4.01 -25.49
C GLY A 65 -10.07 -3.14 -26.16
N PRO A 66 -10.02 -1.84 -25.88
CA PRO A 66 -8.94 -0.95 -26.36
C PRO A 66 -7.54 -1.46 -26.01
N LEU A 67 -7.34 -2.01 -24.79
CA LEU A 67 -6.07 -2.59 -24.39
C LEU A 67 -5.66 -3.76 -25.30
N ALA A 68 -6.58 -4.68 -25.61
CA ALA A 68 -6.32 -5.79 -26.51
C ALA A 68 -6.00 -5.30 -27.93
N ALA A 69 -6.75 -4.32 -28.44
CA ALA A 69 -6.52 -3.74 -29.75
C ALA A 69 -5.12 -3.09 -29.85
N SER A 70 -4.70 -2.34 -28.85
CA SER A 70 -3.36 -1.70 -28.80
C SER A 70 -2.23 -2.74 -28.72
N LEU A 71 -2.49 -3.91 -28.15
CA LEU A 71 -1.52 -5.02 -28.09
C LEU A 71 -1.52 -5.89 -29.34
N GLY A 72 -2.47 -5.69 -30.25
CA GLY A 72 -2.61 -6.49 -31.46
C GLY A 72 -3.11 -7.93 -31.21
N VAL A 73 -3.89 -8.14 -30.15
CA VAL A 73 -4.38 -9.46 -29.72
C VAL A 73 -5.88 -9.47 -29.48
N ASP A 74 -6.47 -10.66 -29.34
CA ASP A 74 -7.85 -10.79 -28.91
C ASP A 74 -8.03 -10.52 -27.40
N ARG A 75 -9.25 -10.13 -27.02
CA ARG A 75 -9.60 -9.79 -25.63
C ARG A 75 -9.41 -10.98 -24.67
N THR A 76 -9.62 -12.21 -25.14
CA THR A 76 -9.47 -13.44 -24.32
C THR A 76 -8.01 -13.64 -23.92
N SER A 77 -7.07 -13.33 -24.81
CA SER A 77 -5.64 -13.37 -24.50
C SER A 77 -5.28 -12.40 -23.36
N VAL A 78 -5.78 -11.16 -23.40
CA VAL A 78 -5.56 -10.19 -22.32
C VAL A 78 -6.14 -10.70 -21.00
N PHE A 79 -7.38 -11.22 -20.99
CA PHE A 79 -7.98 -11.80 -19.78
C PHE A 79 -7.15 -12.96 -19.21
N ARG A 80 -6.57 -13.80 -20.05
CA ARG A 80 -5.71 -14.90 -19.63
C ARG A 80 -4.40 -14.40 -18.98
N TRP A 81 -3.85 -13.29 -19.48
CA TRP A 81 -2.60 -12.73 -18.98
C TRP A 81 -2.75 -11.97 -17.66
N VAL A 82 -3.72 -11.06 -17.59
CA VAL A 82 -3.86 -10.11 -16.48
C VAL A 82 -5.13 -10.29 -15.63
N GLY A 83 -5.97 -11.27 -15.96
CA GLY A 83 -7.25 -11.46 -15.29
C GLY A 83 -8.32 -10.45 -15.76
N ASN A 84 -9.29 -10.19 -14.91
CA ASN A 84 -10.33 -9.21 -15.22
C ASN A 84 -9.85 -7.77 -14.97
N ARG A 85 -10.65 -6.80 -15.41
CA ARG A 85 -10.34 -5.37 -15.27
C ARG A 85 -10.08 -4.95 -13.82
N ASP A 86 -10.82 -5.48 -12.86
CA ASP A 86 -10.63 -5.12 -11.46
C ASP A 86 -9.33 -5.68 -10.88
N ALA A 87 -8.95 -6.91 -11.26
CA ALA A 87 -7.68 -7.50 -10.88
C ALA A 87 -6.50 -6.70 -11.47
N LEU A 88 -6.58 -6.34 -12.75
CA LEU A 88 -5.57 -5.50 -13.40
C LEU A 88 -5.47 -4.12 -12.74
N LEU A 89 -6.61 -3.46 -12.51
CA LEU A 89 -6.67 -2.14 -11.90
C LEU A 89 -6.12 -2.16 -10.46
N ALA A 90 -6.40 -3.20 -9.68
CA ALA A 90 -5.85 -3.34 -8.33
C ALA A 90 -4.32 -3.44 -8.34
N GLU A 91 -3.74 -4.18 -9.28
CA GLU A 91 -2.27 -4.26 -9.40
C GLU A 91 -1.66 -2.95 -9.91
N VAL A 92 -2.32 -2.27 -10.85
CA VAL A 92 -1.88 -0.93 -11.30
C VAL A 92 -1.89 0.06 -10.14
N LEU A 93 -2.97 0.13 -9.37
CA LEU A 93 -3.07 1.00 -8.21
C LEU A 93 -1.99 0.70 -7.17
N TRP A 94 -1.76 -0.58 -6.88
CA TRP A 94 -0.72 -0.99 -5.92
C TRP A 94 0.69 -0.63 -6.42
N SER A 95 0.97 -0.83 -7.71
CA SER A 95 2.25 -0.48 -8.32
C SER A 95 2.58 1.01 -8.27
N LEU A 96 1.56 1.87 -8.13
CA LEU A 96 1.70 3.31 -7.96
C LEU A 96 1.79 3.71 -6.47
N ALA A 97 1.11 2.96 -5.60
CA ALA A 97 1.17 3.19 -4.16
C ALA A 97 2.55 2.86 -3.56
N VAL A 98 3.21 1.79 -4.02
CA VAL A 98 4.51 1.34 -3.51
C VAL A 98 5.60 2.42 -3.59
N PRO A 99 5.89 3.04 -4.76
CA PRO A 99 6.90 4.10 -4.82
C PRO A 99 6.52 5.33 -3.98
N THR A 100 5.25 5.64 -3.84
CA THR A 100 4.76 6.73 -2.96
C THR A 100 5.04 6.40 -1.49
N LEU A 101 4.79 5.17 -1.04
CA LEU A 101 5.14 4.71 0.31
C LEU A 101 6.65 4.76 0.55
N VAL A 102 7.46 4.32 -0.41
CA VAL A 102 8.94 4.39 -0.32
C VAL A 102 9.42 5.84 -0.25
N GLN A 103 8.80 6.73 -1.01
CA GLN A 103 9.12 8.17 -0.95
C GLN A 103 8.75 8.77 0.41
N ALA A 104 7.56 8.47 0.94
CA ALA A 104 7.12 8.90 2.26
C ALA A 104 8.07 8.38 3.36
N ASP A 105 8.50 7.12 3.26
CA ASP A 105 9.45 6.51 4.17
C ASP A 105 10.79 7.26 4.19
N ARG A 106 11.34 7.58 3.02
CA ARG A 106 12.57 8.37 2.88
C ARG A 106 12.41 9.80 3.40
N ALA A 107 11.32 10.47 3.05
CA ALA A 107 11.05 11.85 3.44
C ALA A 107 10.93 12.03 4.96
N THR A 108 10.53 10.99 5.67
CA THR A 108 10.33 11.01 7.12
C THR A 108 11.44 10.32 7.91
N ALA A 109 12.58 9.98 7.27
CA ALA A 109 13.67 9.23 7.87
C ALA A 109 14.28 9.84 9.14
N ALA A 110 14.17 11.17 9.32
CA ALA A 110 14.65 11.87 10.51
C ALA A 110 13.74 11.73 11.74
N SER A 111 12.48 11.29 11.56
CA SER A 111 11.54 11.07 12.65
C SER A 111 11.69 9.66 13.23
N ALA A 112 11.20 9.43 14.46
CA ALA A 112 11.24 8.14 15.14
C ALA A 112 9.91 7.83 15.84
N GLY A 113 9.68 6.57 16.20
CA GLY A 113 8.54 6.14 16.99
C GLY A 113 7.19 6.56 16.38
N ALA A 114 6.28 7.00 17.22
CA ALA A 114 4.93 7.42 16.86
C ALA A 114 4.92 8.60 15.86
N GLU A 115 5.82 9.56 16.03
CA GLU A 115 5.96 10.69 15.08
C GLU A 115 6.34 10.20 13.68
N ARG A 116 7.22 9.20 13.56
CA ARG A 116 7.57 8.58 12.29
C ARG A 116 6.36 8.00 11.57
N VAL A 117 5.56 7.20 12.30
CA VAL A 117 4.36 6.57 11.73
C VAL A 117 3.34 7.64 11.29
N ALA A 118 3.09 8.65 12.15
CA ALA A 118 2.19 9.75 11.83
C ALA A 118 2.64 10.54 10.60
N ALA A 119 3.93 10.90 10.55
CA ALA A 119 4.50 11.67 9.45
C ALA A 119 4.46 10.90 8.13
N LEU A 120 4.81 9.61 8.13
CA LEU A 120 4.78 8.76 6.93
C LEU A 120 3.37 8.62 6.37
N LEU A 121 2.39 8.29 7.21
CA LEU A 121 1.00 8.14 6.77
C LEU A 121 0.42 9.47 6.28
N THR A 122 0.79 10.59 6.91
CA THR A 122 0.40 11.94 6.45
C THR A 122 0.98 12.23 5.07
N HIS A 123 2.28 11.96 4.87
CA HIS A 123 2.95 12.17 3.58
C HIS A 123 2.28 11.35 2.47
N PHE A 124 2.05 10.06 2.76
CA PHE A 124 1.36 9.17 1.82
C PHE A 124 -0.06 9.66 1.47
N ALA A 125 -0.85 10.08 2.46
CA ALA A 125 -2.19 10.65 2.22
C ALA A 125 -2.13 11.94 1.40
N THR A 126 -1.15 12.82 1.67
CA THR A 126 -0.92 14.05 0.92
C THR A 126 -0.65 13.77 -0.55
N ASP A 127 0.25 12.83 -0.83
CA ASP A 127 0.61 12.46 -2.19
C ASP A 127 -0.56 11.83 -2.95
N LEU A 128 -1.36 10.97 -2.29
CA LEU A 128 -2.57 10.40 -2.90
C LEU A 128 -3.61 11.47 -3.23
N ILE A 129 -3.80 12.46 -2.34
CA ILE A 129 -4.74 13.56 -2.56
C ILE A 129 -4.26 14.45 -3.71
N ALA A 130 -2.95 14.66 -3.85
CA ALA A 130 -2.36 15.49 -4.90
C ALA A 130 -2.25 14.79 -6.27
N ALA A 131 -2.34 13.45 -6.33
CA ALA A 131 -2.16 12.69 -7.57
C ALA A 131 -3.37 12.84 -8.50
N GLU A 132 -3.27 13.64 -9.55
CA GLU A 132 -4.38 13.95 -10.47
C GLU A 132 -4.99 12.70 -11.10
N TYR A 133 -4.18 11.77 -11.61
CA TYR A 133 -4.64 10.50 -12.19
C TYR A 133 -5.48 9.68 -11.21
N PHE A 134 -5.12 9.72 -9.94
CA PHE A 134 -5.85 9.01 -8.89
C PHE A 134 -7.17 9.73 -8.58
N ARG A 135 -7.15 11.06 -8.47
CA ARG A 135 -8.37 11.88 -8.30
C ARG A 135 -9.33 11.72 -9.48
N ASP A 136 -8.81 11.65 -10.70
CA ASP A 136 -9.59 11.39 -11.92
C ASP A 136 -10.27 10.01 -11.87
N PHE A 137 -9.58 9.00 -11.39
CA PHE A 137 -10.17 7.67 -11.19
C PHE A 137 -11.30 7.72 -10.16
N LEU A 138 -11.09 8.36 -9.01
CA LEU A 138 -12.08 8.50 -7.96
C LEU A 138 -13.36 9.21 -8.48
N ARG A 139 -13.20 10.31 -9.20
CA ARG A 139 -14.32 11.07 -9.77
C ARG A 139 -15.06 10.31 -10.86
N ARG A 140 -14.34 9.59 -11.70
CA ARG A 140 -14.90 8.89 -12.87
C ARG A 140 -15.62 7.61 -12.52
N GLU A 141 -15.13 6.86 -11.54
CA GLU A 141 -15.63 5.55 -11.16
C GLU A 141 -15.81 5.40 -9.62
N PRO A 142 -16.56 6.31 -8.94
CA PRO A 142 -16.57 6.40 -7.48
C PRO A 142 -16.96 5.09 -6.78
N GLY A 143 -18.00 4.43 -7.24
CA GLY A 143 -18.44 3.15 -6.66
C GLY A 143 -17.43 2.02 -6.85
N ARG A 144 -16.71 2.00 -7.99
CA ARG A 144 -15.64 1.03 -8.23
C ARG A 144 -14.42 1.36 -7.37
N ALA A 145 -14.06 2.62 -7.30
CA ALA A 145 -12.93 3.10 -6.51
C ALA A 145 -13.10 2.71 -5.04
N LEU A 146 -14.22 3.09 -4.41
CA LEU A 146 -14.50 2.72 -3.03
C LEU A 146 -14.47 1.20 -2.83
N ARG A 147 -15.12 0.43 -3.72
CA ARG A 147 -15.11 -1.03 -3.62
C ARG A 147 -13.71 -1.64 -3.67
N LEU A 148 -12.85 -1.16 -4.57
CA LEU A 148 -11.48 -1.68 -4.72
C LEU A 148 -10.55 -1.20 -3.60
N LEU A 149 -10.67 0.04 -3.17
CA LEU A 149 -9.75 0.65 -2.21
C LEU A 149 -10.09 0.32 -0.76
N THR A 150 -11.38 0.20 -0.41
CA THR A 150 -11.81 0.15 0.99
C THR A 150 -12.44 -1.17 1.43
N THR A 151 -12.55 -2.16 0.53
CA THR A 151 -13.21 -3.43 0.86
C THR A 151 -12.34 -4.64 0.54
N LYS A 152 -12.78 -5.81 1.02
CA LYS A 152 -12.16 -7.12 0.70
C LYS A 152 -12.28 -7.56 -0.77
N ALA A 153 -12.91 -6.75 -1.62
CA ALA A 153 -13.12 -7.08 -3.04
C ALA A 153 -11.81 -7.03 -3.86
N SER A 154 -10.76 -6.43 -3.32
CA SER A 154 -9.43 -6.39 -3.94
C SER A 154 -8.33 -6.65 -2.90
N PRO A 155 -7.09 -6.93 -3.33
CA PRO A 155 -5.96 -7.10 -2.42
C PRO A 155 -5.50 -5.80 -1.74
N ILE A 156 -5.88 -4.62 -2.25
CA ILE A 156 -5.35 -3.32 -1.82
C ILE A 156 -5.56 -3.09 -0.32
N GLN A 157 -6.77 -3.34 0.17
CA GLN A 157 -7.10 -3.15 1.59
C GLN A 157 -6.20 -3.99 2.50
N ARG A 158 -6.01 -5.27 2.16
CA ARG A 158 -5.15 -6.17 2.95
C ARG A 158 -3.69 -5.74 2.87
N ARG A 159 -3.22 -5.37 1.68
CA ARG A 159 -1.86 -4.88 1.47
C ARG A 159 -1.57 -3.62 2.28
N TYR A 160 -2.49 -2.65 2.24
CA TYR A 160 -2.32 -1.40 2.97
C TYR A 160 -2.37 -1.62 4.49
N THR A 161 -3.30 -2.44 4.99
CA THR A 161 -3.37 -2.76 6.43
C THR A 161 -2.10 -3.49 6.89
N ALA A 162 -1.59 -4.46 6.13
CA ALA A 162 -0.35 -5.15 6.46
C ALA A 162 0.87 -4.21 6.47
N THR A 163 0.93 -3.25 5.53
CA THR A 163 1.97 -2.23 5.51
C THR A 163 1.88 -1.32 6.74
N ALA A 164 0.68 -0.89 7.11
CA ALA A 164 0.46 -0.09 8.31
C ALA A 164 0.81 -0.87 9.60
N GLU A 165 0.46 -2.16 9.68
CA GLU A 165 0.83 -3.02 10.81
C GLU A 165 2.36 -3.18 10.91
N TRP A 166 3.03 -3.40 9.79
CA TRP A 166 4.49 -3.45 9.75
C TRP A 166 5.12 -2.14 10.26
N LEU A 167 4.59 -0.98 9.84
CA LEU A 167 5.06 0.33 10.33
C LEU A 167 4.87 0.45 11.85
N VAL A 168 3.71 0.07 12.38
CA VAL A 168 3.43 0.08 13.81
C VAL A 168 4.43 -0.80 14.55
N ARG A 169 4.59 -2.06 14.14
CA ARG A 169 5.53 -3.00 14.80
C ARG A 169 6.98 -2.52 14.71
N THR A 170 7.40 -2.02 13.56
CA THR A 170 8.78 -1.56 13.34
C THR A 170 9.12 -0.36 14.19
N HIS A 171 8.19 0.57 14.41
CA HIS A 171 8.48 1.84 15.06
C HIS A 171 7.93 1.96 16.51
N LEU A 172 6.93 1.15 16.87
CA LEU A 172 6.30 1.17 18.20
C LEU A 172 6.43 -0.15 18.96
N GLY A 173 6.91 -1.22 18.30
CA GLY A 173 7.00 -2.56 18.87
C GLY A 173 5.67 -3.32 18.86
N ASP A 174 5.67 -4.46 19.56
CA ASP A 174 4.52 -5.37 19.62
C ASP A 174 3.49 -4.99 20.70
N ASP A 175 3.84 -4.10 21.58
CA ASP A 175 2.96 -3.61 22.66
C ASP A 175 2.87 -2.07 22.65
N PRO A 176 2.29 -1.46 21.60
CA PRO A 176 2.11 -0.03 21.57
C PRO A 176 1.13 0.40 22.66
N PHE A 177 1.51 1.42 23.43
CA PHE A 177 0.67 2.03 24.45
C PHE A 177 0.26 1.12 25.62
N ASP A 178 1.18 0.24 26.08
CA ASP A 178 1.02 -0.59 27.29
C ASP A 178 -0.22 -1.51 27.22
N GLY A 179 -0.42 -2.17 26.10
CA GLY A 179 -1.53 -3.10 25.88
C GLY A 179 -2.90 -2.46 25.65
N ALA A 180 -2.97 -1.13 25.55
CA ALA A 180 -4.25 -0.44 25.32
C ALA A 180 -4.86 -0.77 23.94
N ILE A 181 -4.03 -1.12 22.95
CA ILE A 181 -4.43 -1.51 21.61
C ILE A 181 -3.35 -2.37 20.98
N ASP A 182 -3.71 -3.46 20.33
CA ASP A 182 -2.76 -4.31 19.60
C ASP A 182 -2.37 -3.70 18.24
N PRO A 183 -1.19 -4.07 17.69
CA PRO A 183 -0.71 -3.54 16.41
C PRO A 183 -1.67 -3.75 15.23
N PRO A 184 -2.32 -4.92 15.05
CA PRO A 184 -3.29 -5.12 13.97
C PRO A 184 -4.49 -4.16 14.07
N THR A 185 -5.05 -3.98 15.28
CA THR A 185 -6.19 -3.08 15.51
C THR A 185 -5.78 -1.63 15.28
N LEU A 186 -4.61 -1.21 15.77
CA LEU A 186 -4.09 0.14 15.53
C LEU A 186 -3.87 0.39 14.04
N ALA A 187 -3.26 -0.55 13.33
CA ALA A 187 -3.05 -0.47 11.89
C ALA A 187 -4.37 -0.33 11.11
N TYR A 188 -5.37 -1.13 11.49
CA TYR A 188 -6.70 -1.03 10.89
C TYR A 188 -7.32 0.36 11.10
N LEU A 189 -7.24 0.91 12.32
CA LEU A 189 -7.76 2.25 12.61
C LEU A 189 -7.02 3.34 11.81
N LEU A 190 -5.68 3.26 11.73
CA LEU A 190 -4.88 4.20 10.95
C LEU A 190 -5.28 4.18 9.47
N VAL A 191 -5.50 2.99 8.89
CA VAL A 191 -5.96 2.86 7.50
C VAL A 191 -7.36 3.45 7.35
N ARG A 192 -8.32 3.16 8.24
CA ARG A 192 -9.68 3.74 8.18
C ARG A 192 -9.68 5.25 8.29
N VAL A 193 -8.85 5.81 9.17
CA VAL A 193 -8.65 7.26 9.29
C VAL A 193 -8.08 7.84 8.00
N SER A 194 -7.02 7.22 7.45
CA SER A 194 -6.46 7.65 6.17
C SER A 194 -7.52 7.74 5.07
N GLU A 195 -8.33 6.69 4.93
CA GLU A 195 -9.39 6.63 3.93
C GLU A 195 -10.49 7.68 4.15
N SER A 196 -10.86 7.94 5.41
CA SER A 196 -11.87 8.94 5.74
C SER A 196 -11.49 10.34 5.26
N PHE A 197 -10.21 10.68 5.27
CA PHE A 197 -9.73 11.98 4.80
C PHE A 197 -9.31 11.98 3.33
N THR A 198 -8.78 10.87 2.82
CA THR A 198 -8.35 10.77 1.42
C THR A 198 -9.53 10.69 0.46
N TYR A 199 -10.62 10.04 0.86
CA TYR A 199 -11.84 9.83 0.07
C TYR A 199 -13.03 10.59 0.64
N ALA A 200 -12.80 11.67 1.38
CA ALA A 200 -13.84 12.46 2.07
C ALA A 200 -14.95 12.93 1.11
N ASP A 201 -14.56 13.33 -0.10
CA ASP A 201 -15.49 13.76 -1.14
C ASP A 201 -16.44 12.64 -1.61
N LEU A 202 -15.98 11.40 -1.64
CA LEU A 202 -16.80 10.24 -2.02
C LEU A 202 -17.64 9.70 -0.85
N ILE A 203 -17.17 9.86 0.39
CA ILE A 203 -17.80 9.27 1.58
C ILE A 203 -18.79 10.24 2.24
N ALA A 204 -18.39 11.50 2.41
CA ALA A 204 -19.12 12.51 3.16
C ALA A 204 -19.46 13.77 2.35
N GLY A 205 -18.96 13.92 1.14
CA GLY A 205 -19.12 15.13 0.33
C GLY A 205 -18.24 16.30 0.80
N GLU A 206 -17.24 16.01 1.62
CA GLU A 206 -16.27 16.97 2.15
C GLU A 206 -15.01 17.02 1.29
N GLU A 207 -14.23 18.09 1.37
CA GLU A 207 -12.95 18.14 0.66
C GLU A 207 -11.91 17.22 1.32
N PRO A 208 -11.12 16.44 0.52
CA PRO A 208 -10.00 15.68 1.04
C PRO A 208 -9.00 16.54 1.80
N SER A 209 -8.59 16.11 3.00
CA SER A 209 -7.80 16.94 3.90
C SER A 209 -6.56 16.22 4.44
N PRO A 210 -5.36 16.52 3.92
CA PRO A 210 -4.11 16.04 4.49
C PRO A 210 -3.90 16.51 5.94
N ASP A 211 -4.31 17.73 6.26
CA ASP A 211 -4.20 18.29 7.61
C ASP A 211 -5.15 17.61 8.60
N GLY A 212 -6.35 17.27 8.16
CA GLY A 212 -7.28 16.47 8.95
C GLY A 212 -6.72 15.09 9.25
N ALA A 213 -6.17 14.41 8.23
CA ALA A 213 -5.51 13.13 8.39
C ALA A 213 -4.32 13.21 9.37
N ARG A 214 -3.45 14.22 9.21
CA ARG A 214 -2.32 14.47 10.10
C ARG A 214 -2.77 14.63 11.57
N THR A 215 -3.77 15.47 11.80
CA THR A 215 -4.29 15.73 13.15
C THR A 215 -4.83 14.45 13.78
N ALA A 216 -5.58 13.65 13.03
CA ALA A 216 -6.14 12.40 13.49
C ALA A 216 -5.06 11.32 13.76
N PHE A 217 -4.04 11.21 12.89
CA PHE A 217 -2.92 10.28 13.12
C PHE A 217 -2.13 10.65 14.38
N ARG A 218 -1.78 11.94 14.55
CA ARG A 218 -1.07 12.39 15.77
C ARG A 218 -1.88 12.08 17.02
N HIS A 219 -3.19 12.30 17.00
CA HIS A 219 -4.05 12.01 18.13
C HIS A 219 -4.11 10.52 18.45
N LEU A 220 -4.34 9.66 17.44
CA LEU A 220 -4.37 8.20 17.61
C LEU A 220 -3.04 7.64 18.11
N LEU A 221 -1.94 8.19 17.65
CA LEU A 221 -0.58 7.77 17.99
C LEU A 221 -0.02 8.47 19.23
N ARG A 222 -0.84 9.27 19.92
CA ARG A 222 -0.46 10.02 21.14
C ARG A 222 0.79 10.88 20.93
N VAL A 223 0.96 11.44 19.74
CA VAL A 223 2.04 12.38 19.45
C VAL A 223 1.67 13.76 19.97
N ALA A 224 2.52 14.34 20.80
CA ALA A 224 2.33 15.66 21.40
C ALA A 224 2.42 16.80 20.36
#